data_d632f5ee08cdb858aa82e349ff62da1e
#
_entry.id   d632f5ee08cdb858aa82e349ff62da1e
#
_cell.length_a   1.000
_cell.length_b   1.000
_cell.length_c   1.000
_cell.angle_alpha   90.00
_cell.angle_beta   90.00
_cell.angle_gamma   90.00
#
_symmetry.space_group_name_H-M   'P 1'
#
loop_
_entity.id
_entity.type
_entity.pdbx_description
1 polymer ?
#
loop_
_entity_poly.entity_id
_entity_poly.type
_entity_poly.pdbx_seq_one_letter_code
_entity_poly.pdbx_strand_id
1 'polypeptide(L)'
;MKTAYFPLVLILLIYAGVASLFATRIPAWQVPDEPAHYNYVRQLAQTGQFPVLEPSDWNANFSAPGPEQRNVAYETLTYEDHQPPLFYVLAAPVFNLTGGSLTALRLWSVFISLFSLIFAYLAVQIIFPTQAWIAPFATAFMAFLPQRVHMMAGFNNDSLSEALIALVVLLCVRLILYSKNLDTKDSATKTSVSLLIALGVVSGLGLLTKAQAYLVLPLIVIALWMARTRIAIIGVPALAMLIGLPWWLRNIGLYGGTDFLGLQRHDVVVAGQLTSPQLIAKVGLGAYLRELLQTTFQSFWGQFGWMSIPIDRRLYILLLAFTLLSAVLFMVWWVAARRRTTDDKPLPIVQRLSSAQSNSLTLLACLTLGAVLAFVWYNTKFVQFQGRYLYPSLMGIALMFALGWQHALSRWPTIQRWLWLPFALVFASFDAYLLLRVILRAMQA
;
A
#
# COMPACT_ATOMS: atom_id res chain seq x y z
N MET A 1 -29.04 5.88 -5.81
CA MET A 1 -27.90 6.03 -4.88
C MET A 1 -27.68 4.84 -3.96
N LYS A 2 -28.71 4.24 -3.34
CA LYS A 2 -28.56 3.13 -2.35
C LYS A 2 -27.91 1.86 -2.92
N THR A 3 -28.03 1.55 -4.21
CA THR A 3 -27.46 0.33 -4.82
C THR A 3 -25.97 0.44 -5.21
N ALA A 4 -25.44 1.66 -5.33
CA ALA A 4 -24.05 1.87 -5.79
C ALA A 4 -22.99 1.47 -4.75
N TYR A 5 -23.30 1.54 -3.45
CA TYR A 5 -22.36 1.22 -2.38
C TYR A 5 -22.52 -0.20 -1.83
N PHE A 6 -23.53 -0.97 -2.28
CA PHE A 6 -23.73 -2.34 -1.83
C PHE A 6 -22.48 -3.22 -2.04
N PRO A 7 -21.79 -3.20 -3.22
CA PRO A 7 -20.57 -3.96 -3.41
C PRO A 7 -19.45 -3.58 -2.43
N LEU A 8 -19.28 -2.28 -2.16
CA LEU A 8 -18.30 -1.80 -1.20
C LEU A 8 -18.56 -2.36 0.19
N VAL A 9 -19.79 -2.22 0.70
CA VAL A 9 -20.18 -2.71 2.04
C VAL A 9 -19.92 -4.20 2.15
N LEU A 10 -20.30 -4.99 1.15
CA LEU A 10 -20.11 -6.43 1.15
C LEU A 10 -18.60 -6.81 1.14
N ILE A 11 -17.80 -6.15 0.30
CA ILE A 11 -16.35 -6.35 0.27
C ILE A 11 -15.73 -6.03 1.63
N LEU A 12 -16.10 -4.89 2.25
CA LEU A 12 -15.58 -4.49 3.55
C LEU A 12 -15.96 -5.47 4.67
N LEU A 13 -17.18 -6.00 4.66
CA LEU A 13 -17.63 -6.99 5.65
C LEU A 13 -16.87 -8.31 5.52
N ILE A 14 -16.72 -8.83 4.28
CA ILE A 14 -15.97 -10.06 4.03
C ILE A 14 -14.49 -9.86 4.40
N TYR A 15 -13.91 -8.73 3.98
CA TYR A 15 -12.51 -8.40 4.31
C TYR A 15 -12.30 -8.27 5.82
N ALA A 16 -13.15 -7.54 6.53
CA ALA A 16 -13.06 -7.40 7.97
C ALA A 16 -13.10 -8.78 8.67
N GLY A 17 -13.97 -9.69 8.22
CA GLY A 17 -14.04 -11.06 8.73
C GLY A 17 -12.74 -11.84 8.48
N VAL A 18 -12.24 -11.86 7.24
CA VAL A 18 -11.01 -12.58 6.88
C VAL A 18 -9.80 -11.97 7.58
N ALA A 19 -9.62 -10.65 7.54
CA ALA A 19 -8.48 -9.98 8.17
C ALA A 19 -8.51 -10.12 9.70
N SER A 20 -9.70 -10.10 10.35
CA SER A 20 -9.83 -10.37 11.78
C SER A 20 -9.50 -11.82 12.11
N LEU A 21 -9.80 -12.78 11.22
CA LEU A 21 -9.39 -14.16 11.39
C LEU A 21 -7.85 -14.28 11.37
N PHE A 22 -7.16 -13.59 10.44
CA PHE A 22 -5.70 -13.51 10.44
C PHE A 22 -5.17 -12.87 11.73
N ALA A 23 -5.70 -11.71 12.13
CA ALA A 23 -5.27 -10.95 13.31
C ALA A 23 -5.36 -11.77 14.61
N THR A 24 -6.36 -12.65 14.72
CA THR A 24 -6.61 -13.45 15.92
C THR A 24 -5.95 -14.83 15.92
N ARG A 25 -5.62 -15.38 14.75
CA ARG A 25 -5.11 -16.75 14.63
C ARG A 25 -3.61 -16.85 14.41
N ILE A 26 -2.99 -15.84 13.77
CA ILE A 26 -1.55 -15.84 13.57
C ILE A 26 -0.86 -15.69 14.94
N PRO A 27 0.10 -16.56 15.29
CA PRO A 27 0.87 -16.45 16.51
C PRO A 27 1.52 -15.06 16.64
N ALA A 28 1.82 -14.66 17.87
CA ALA A 28 2.49 -13.38 18.11
C ALA A 28 3.84 -13.33 17.39
N TRP A 29 4.19 -12.16 16.87
CA TRP A 29 5.50 -11.84 16.28
C TRP A 29 5.80 -12.55 14.95
N GLN A 30 4.80 -13.14 14.31
CA GLN A 30 4.96 -13.82 13.03
C GLN A 30 4.66 -12.93 11.80
N VAL A 31 4.20 -11.70 12.03
CA VAL A 31 4.13 -10.68 10.99
C VAL A 31 5.43 -9.88 10.98
N PRO A 32 6.04 -9.63 9.82
CA PRO A 32 7.28 -8.84 9.73
C PRO A 32 7.18 -7.50 10.46
N ASP A 33 8.24 -7.13 11.17
CA ASP A 33 8.43 -5.87 11.90
C ASP A 33 7.50 -5.66 13.11
N GLU A 34 6.53 -6.56 13.34
CA GLU A 34 5.50 -6.44 14.39
C GLU A 34 6.07 -6.25 15.82
N PRO A 35 7.14 -6.97 16.26
CA PRO A 35 7.71 -6.76 17.58
C PRO A 35 8.23 -5.34 17.80
N ALA A 36 8.95 -4.80 16.81
CA ALA A 36 9.52 -3.46 16.89
C ALA A 36 8.43 -2.38 16.91
N HIS A 37 7.40 -2.52 16.09
CA HIS A 37 6.24 -1.63 16.13
C HIS A 37 5.48 -1.70 17.45
N TYR A 38 5.35 -2.90 18.04
CA TYR A 38 4.71 -3.09 19.33
C TYR A 38 5.53 -2.44 20.45
N ASN A 39 6.85 -2.60 20.44
CA ASN A 39 7.73 -2.02 21.46
C ASN A 39 7.73 -0.49 21.38
N TYR A 40 7.66 0.08 20.18
CA TYR A 40 7.49 1.52 20.00
C TYR A 40 6.23 2.04 20.69
N VAL A 41 5.05 1.46 20.40
CA VAL A 41 3.80 1.93 21.01
C VAL A 41 3.77 1.65 22.51
N ARG A 42 4.35 0.55 22.97
CA ARG A 42 4.49 0.23 24.41
C ARG A 42 5.26 1.32 25.14
N GLN A 43 6.44 1.70 24.64
CA GLN A 43 7.25 2.76 25.25
C GLN A 43 6.48 4.08 25.26
N LEU A 44 5.92 4.49 24.13
CA LEU A 44 5.15 5.73 24.03
C LEU A 44 3.95 5.75 24.99
N ALA A 45 3.20 4.66 25.08
CA ALA A 45 2.02 4.56 25.92
C ALA A 45 2.35 4.57 27.43
N GLN A 46 3.47 3.96 27.82
CA GLN A 46 3.89 3.83 29.22
C GLN A 46 4.65 5.05 29.73
N THR A 47 5.46 5.68 28.89
CA THR A 47 6.37 6.76 29.31
C THR A 47 5.97 8.14 28.80
N GLY A 48 5.12 8.22 27.78
CA GLY A 48 4.80 9.46 27.05
C GLY A 48 5.96 9.97 26.17
N GLN A 49 7.07 9.23 26.06
CA GLN A 49 8.26 9.64 25.32
C GLN A 49 8.40 8.87 24.01
N PHE A 50 8.75 9.59 22.95
CA PHE A 50 9.09 8.94 21.68
C PHE A 50 10.43 8.22 21.82
N PRO A 51 10.53 6.97 21.33
CA PRO A 51 11.76 6.22 21.39
C PRO A 51 12.86 6.84 20.52
N VAL A 52 14.11 6.48 20.82
CA VAL A 52 15.31 6.89 20.09
C VAL A 52 16.05 5.64 19.66
N LEU A 53 16.40 5.57 18.40
CA LEU A 53 17.07 4.40 17.83
C LEU A 53 18.52 4.29 18.31
N GLU A 54 18.83 3.22 19.03
CA GLU A 54 20.13 2.91 19.64
C GLU A 54 20.84 1.75 18.89
N PRO A 55 22.18 1.63 18.96
CA PRO A 55 22.90 0.52 18.29
C PRO A 55 22.52 -0.86 18.79
N SER A 56 21.99 -0.99 20.01
CA SER A 56 21.54 -2.25 20.63
C SER A 56 20.17 -2.73 20.18
N ASP A 57 19.44 -1.94 19.41
CA ASP A 57 18.03 -2.17 19.06
C ASP A 57 17.81 -3.25 17.98
N TRP A 58 18.89 -3.78 17.45
CA TRP A 58 18.88 -4.82 16.45
C TRP A 58 19.61 -6.09 16.92
N ASN A 59 18.99 -7.24 16.68
CA ASN A 59 19.61 -8.53 16.86
C ASN A 59 19.58 -9.31 15.52
N ALA A 60 20.75 -9.54 14.94
CA ALA A 60 20.87 -10.22 13.63
C ALA A 60 20.27 -11.63 13.61
N ASN A 61 20.23 -12.33 14.77
CA ASN A 61 19.65 -13.66 14.89
C ASN A 61 18.12 -13.66 14.70
N PHE A 62 17.47 -12.50 14.84
CA PHE A 62 16.03 -12.38 14.64
C PHE A 62 15.60 -12.68 13.20
N SER A 63 16.40 -12.31 12.22
CA SER A 63 16.13 -12.59 10.80
C SER A 63 16.70 -13.93 10.31
N ALA A 64 17.42 -14.66 11.18
CA ALA A 64 17.97 -15.96 10.84
C ALA A 64 16.84 -17.02 10.78
N PRO A 65 16.80 -17.89 9.75
CA PRO A 65 15.86 -18.98 9.72
C PRO A 65 16.22 -20.06 10.75
N GLY A 66 15.21 -20.60 11.47
CA GLY A 66 15.39 -21.74 12.34
C GLY A 66 15.34 -21.45 13.84
N PRO A 67 15.88 -22.37 14.68
CA PRO A 67 15.74 -22.30 16.14
C PRO A 67 16.41 -21.07 16.78
N GLU A 68 17.38 -20.45 16.12
CA GLU A 68 18.04 -19.24 16.63
C GLU A 68 17.07 -18.05 16.74
N GLN A 69 16.08 -17.93 15.85
CA GLN A 69 15.03 -16.96 15.93
C GLN A 69 14.18 -17.09 17.20
N ARG A 70 14.03 -18.31 17.74
CA ARG A 70 13.22 -18.60 18.93
C ARG A 70 13.86 -18.11 20.23
N ASN A 71 15.15 -17.79 20.23
CA ASN A 71 15.90 -17.36 21.41
C ASN A 71 16.07 -15.84 21.49
N VAL A 72 15.44 -15.08 20.58
CA VAL A 72 15.50 -13.61 20.60
C VAL A 72 14.44 -13.08 21.57
N ALA A 73 14.85 -12.21 22.48
CA ALA A 73 13.93 -11.47 23.33
C ALA A 73 13.20 -10.42 22.48
N TYR A 74 11.95 -10.67 22.10
CA TYR A 74 11.15 -9.74 21.28
C TYR A 74 11.00 -8.37 21.91
N GLU A 75 11.09 -8.27 23.23
CA GLU A 75 11.02 -7.03 23.98
C GLU A 75 12.20 -6.09 23.75
N THR A 76 13.30 -6.60 23.20
CA THR A 76 14.51 -5.84 22.89
C THR A 76 14.60 -5.42 21.40
N LEU A 77 13.63 -5.81 20.60
CA LEU A 77 13.61 -5.46 19.18
C LEU A 77 12.94 -4.09 18.98
N THR A 78 13.74 -3.05 18.81
CA THR A 78 13.29 -1.66 18.73
C THR A 78 13.86 -0.93 17.52
N TYR A 79 14.33 -1.66 16.52
CA TYR A 79 14.96 -1.11 15.31
C TYR A 79 14.05 -0.22 14.44
N GLU A 80 12.75 -0.20 14.69
CA GLU A 80 11.78 0.71 14.04
C GLU A 80 11.60 2.05 14.80
N ASP A 81 12.38 2.32 15.84
CA ASP A 81 12.28 3.52 16.69
C ASP A 81 12.59 4.85 15.96
N HIS A 82 13.11 4.77 14.73
CA HIS A 82 13.25 5.91 13.82
C HIS A 82 11.96 6.30 13.10
N GLN A 83 10.96 5.43 13.07
CA GLN A 83 9.71 5.63 12.31
C GLN A 83 8.95 6.88 12.78
N PRO A 84 8.29 7.60 11.84
CA PRO A 84 7.45 8.74 12.19
C PRO A 84 6.29 8.39 13.12
N PRO A 85 5.86 9.32 14.00
CA PRO A 85 5.13 8.98 15.22
C PRO A 85 3.63 8.77 15.07
N LEU A 86 2.98 9.22 13.98
CA LEU A 86 1.52 9.39 13.93
C LEU A 86 0.76 8.08 14.19
N PHE A 87 1.18 6.98 13.58
CA PHE A 87 0.53 5.68 13.77
C PHE A 87 0.55 5.26 15.25
N TYR A 88 1.68 5.43 15.93
CA TYR A 88 1.86 5.02 17.32
C TYR A 88 1.11 5.95 18.30
N VAL A 89 1.06 7.26 18.02
CA VAL A 89 0.26 8.21 18.78
C VAL A 89 -1.23 7.84 18.75
N LEU A 90 -1.73 7.44 17.57
CA LEU A 90 -3.10 6.99 17.42
C LEU A 90 -3.36 5.60 18.01
N ALA A 91 -2.36 4.74 18.11
CA ALA A 91 -2.46 3.41 18.70
C ALA A 91 -2.26 3.38 20.20
N ALA A 92 -1.56 4.36 20.79
CA ALA A 92 -1.28 4.41 22.25
C ALA A 92 -2.54 4.39 23.12
N PRO A 93 -3.64 5.10 22.81
CA PRO A 93 -4.90 4.95 23.54
C PRO A 93 -5.46 3.52 23.49
N VAL A 94 -5.37 2.83 22.35
CA VAL A 94 -5.81 1.43 22.21
C VAL A 94 -4.94 0.52 23.08
N PHE A 95 -3.62 0.73 23.08
CA PHE A 95 -2.70 0.02 23.96
C PHE A 95 -3.09 0.17 25.44
N ASN A 96 -3.30 1.39 25.89
CA ASN A 96 -3.66 1.66 27.31
C ASN A 96 -5.02 1.07 27.68
N LEU A 97 -6.04 1.22 26.83
CA LEU A 97 -7.39 0.71 27.10
C LEU A 97 -7.46 -0.81 27.13
N THR A 98 -6.56 -1.50 26.42
CA THR A 98 -6.59 -2.96 26.29
C THR A 98 -5.48 -3.68 27.08
N GLY A 99 -4.72 -2.93 27.91
CA GLY A 99 -3.60 -3.47 28.67
C GLY A 99 -2.47 -4.03 27.79
N GLY A 100 -2.25 -3.44 26.60
CA GLY A 100 -1.22 -3.88 25.67
C GLY A 100 -1.57 -5.14 24.86
N SER A 101 -2.85 -5.49 24.74
CA SER A 101 -3.26 -6.66 23.94
C SER A 101 -2.84 -6.54 22.48
N LEU A 102 -1.91 -7.42 22.04
CA LEU A 102 -1.46 -7.48 20.64
C LEU A 102 -2.64 -7.74 19.68
N THR A 103 -3.58 -8.61 20.07
CA THR A 103 -4.78 -8.88 19.25
C THR A 103 -5.63 -7.64 19.06
N ALA A 104 -5.81 -6.81 20.09
CA ALA A 104 -6.55 -5.56 19.97
C ALA A 104 -5.84 -4.56 19.05
N LEU A 105 -4.52 -4.45 19.14
CA LEU A 105 -3.70 -3.61 18.25
C LEU A 105 -3.74 -4.09 16.80
N ARG A 106 -3.74 -5.40 16.56
CA ARG A 106 -3.93 -6.00 15.23
C ARG A 106 -5.31 -5.68 14.65
N LEU A 107 -6.36 -5.81 15.45
CA LEU A 107 -7.73 -5.44 15.04
C LEU A 107 -7.87 -3.94 14.77
N TRP A 108 -7.15 -3.10 15.51
CA TRP A 108 -7.00 -1.68 15.23
C TRP A 108 -6.37 -1.45 13.83
N SER A 109 -5.28 -2.16 13.49
CA SER A 109 -4.67 -2.09 12.15
C SER A 109 -5.65 -2.53 11.07
N VAL A 110 -6.41 -3.62 11.29
CA VAL A 110 -7.48 -4.06 10.37
C VAL A 110 -8.52 -2.96 10.18
N PHE A 111 -8.98 -2.33 11.26
CA PHE A 111 -9.95 -1.22 11.18
C PHE A 111 -9.42 -0.06 10.35
N ILE A 112 -8.17 0.37 10.57
CA ILE A 112 -7.53 1.45 9.78
C ILE A 112 -7.41 1.06 8.31
N SER A 113 -7.07 -0.20 8.01
CA SER A 113 -6.91 -0.67 6.64
C SER A 113 -8.19 -0.64 5.80
N LEU A 114 -9.37 -0.64 6.44
CA LEU A 114 -10.67 -0.47 5.75
C LEU A 114 -10.74 0.88 5.01
N PHE A 115 -10.14 1.93 5.57
CA PHE A 115 -10.17 3.25 4.96
C PHE A 115 -9.41 3.30 3.63
N SER A 116 -8.32 2.53 3.49
CA SER A 116 -7.62 2.44 2.20
C SER A 116 -8.52 1.85 1.10
N LEU A 117 -9.34 0.84 1.44
CA LEU A 117 -10.31 0.23 0.51
C LEU A 117 -11.46 1.19 0.17
N ILE A 118 -11.97 1.93 1.17
CA ILE A 118 -13.02 2.94 0.98
C ILE A 118 -12.52 4.03 0.03
N PHE A 119 -11.35 4.59 0.30
CA PHE A 119 -10.80 5.68 -0.53
C PHE A 119 -10.43 5.21 -1.93
N ALA A 120 -9.89 3.99 -2.08
CA ALA A 120 -9.63 3.39 -3.39
C ALA A 120 -10.94 3.18 -4.19
N TYR A 121 -11.97 2.61 -3.56
CA TYR A 121 -13.28 2.47 -4.20
C TYR A 121 -13.82 3.79 -4.70
N LEU A 122 -13.83 4.81 -3.84
CA LEU A 122 -14.33 6.15 -4.18
C LEU A 122 -13.51 6.79 -5.30
N ALA A 123 -12.17 6.66 -5.27
CA ALA A 123 -11.31 7.19 -6.32
C ALA A 123 -11.59 6.53 -7.68
N VAL A 124 -11.69 5.21 -7.72
CA VAL A 124 -11.97 4.47 -8.97
C VAL A 124 -13.40 4.75 -9.46
N GLN A 125 -14.37 4.84 -8.56
CA GLN A 125 -15.76 5.15 -8.91
C GLN A 125 -15.92 6.52 -9.56
N ILE A 126 -15.21 7.54 -9.08
CA ILE A 126 -15.28 8.89 -9.68
C ILE A 126 -14.50 8.98 -11.00
N ILE A 127 -13.47 8.14 -11.21
CA ILE A 127 -12.78 8.03 -12.50
C ILE A 127 -13.68 7.36 -13.54
N PHE A 128 -14.42 6.32 -13.15
CA PHE A 128 -15.24 5.48 -14.02
C PHE A 128 -16.71 5.42 -13.57
N PRO A 129 -17.45 6.55 -13.55
CA PRO A 129 -18.80 6.62 -12.97
C PRO A 129 -19.85 5.79 -13.73
N THR A 130 -19.66 5.54 -15.02
CA THR A 130 -20.56 4.78 -15.89
C THR A 130 -20.26 3.28 -15.90
N GLN A 131 -19.11 2.87 -15.38
CA GLN A 131 -18.67 1.46 -15.40
C GLN A 131 -18.68 0.90 -13.97
N ALA A 132 -19.89 0.64 -13.48
CA ALA A 132 -20.18 0.34 -12.06
C ALA A 132 -19.45 -0.88 -11.47
N TRP A 133 -18.84 -1.74 -12.30
CA TRP A 133 -18.14 -2.95 -11.86
C TRP A 133 -16.62 -2.74 -11.61
N ILE A 134 -16.00 -1.69 -12.19
CA ILE A 134 -14.55 -1.46 -12.10
C ILE A 134 -14.13 -1.18 -10.66
N ALA A 135 -14.82 -0.28 -9.96
CA ALA A 135 -14.51 0.05 -8.58
C ALA A 135 -14.65 -1.16 -7.64
N PRO A 136 -15.74 -1.94 -7.65
CA PRO A 136 -15.84 -3.16 -6.88
C PRO A 136 -14.75 -4.19 -7.18
N PHE A 137 -14.42 -4.43 -8.45
CA PHE A 137 -13.39 -5.40 -8.81
C PHE A 137 -12.00 -4.97 -8.35
N ALA A 138 -11.61 -3.71 -8.60
CA ALA A 138 -10.32 -3.19 -8.15
C ALA A 138 -10.21 -3.23 -6.61
N THR A 139 -11.29 -2.87 -5.90
CA THR A 139 -11.32 -2.91 -4.44
C THR A 139 -11.27 -4.35 -3.91
N ALA A 140 -11.97 -5.30 -4.53
CA ALA A 140 -11.89 -6.71 -4.17
C ALA A 140 -10.48 -7.29 -4.41
N PHE A 141 -9.82 -6.91 -5.50
CA PHE A 141 -8.42 -7.28 -5.74
C PHE A 141 -7.50 -6.79 -4.63
N MET A 142 -7.63 -5.51 -4.21
CA MET A 142 -6.85 -4.97 -3.10
C MET A 142 -7.21 -5.65 -1.77
N ALA A 143 -8.49 -5.88 -1.51
CA ALA A 143 -8.98 -6.43 -0.26
C ALA A 143 -8.48 -7.85 0.00
N PHE A 144 -8.49 -8.69 -1.03
CA PHE A 144 -8.21 -10.13 -0.90
C PHE A 144 -6.88 -10.55 -1.55
N LEU A 145 -5.91 -9.65 -1.63
CA LEU A 145 -4.53 -10.01 -1.95
C LEU A 145 -3.90 -10.66 -0.70
N PRO A 146 -3.53 -11.95 -0.71
CA PRO A 146 -3.20 -12.68 0.52
C PRO A 146 -2.09 -12.05 1.35
N GLN A 147 -1.02 -11.60 0.71
CA GLN A 147 0.07 -10.91 1.42
C GLN A 147 -0.40 -9.61 2.07
N ARG A 148 -1.28 -8.86 1.39
CA ARG A 148 -1.83 -7.63 1.97
C ARG A 148 -2.72 -7.93 3.17
N VAL A 149 -3.59 -8.94 3.10
CA VAL A 149 -4.40 -9.38 4.25
C VAL A 149 -3.51 -9.71 5.44
N HIS A 150 -2.43 -10.47 5.21
CA HIS A 150 -1.46 -10.82 6.26
C HIS A 150 -0.81 -9.59 6.89
N MET A 151 -0.34 -8.63 6.06
CA MET A 151 0.32 -7.42 6.55
C MET A 151 -0.64 -6.48 7.30
N MET A 152 -1.86 -6.28 6.78
CA MET A 152 -2.85 -5.42 7.41
C MET A 152 -3.45 -6.02 8.70
N ALA A 153 -3.37 -7.34 8.85
CA ALA A 153 -3.77 -8.06 10.06
C ALA A 153 -2.68 -8.08 11.15
N GLY A 154 -1.46 -7.65 10.84
CA GLY A 154 -0.40 -7.41 11.79
C GLY A 154 -0.43 -5.99 12.37
N PHE A 155 0.27 -5.77 13.47
CA PHE A 155 0.42 -4.44 14.03
C PHE A 155 1.64 -3.74 13.42
N ASN A 156 1.39 -2.88 12.43
CA ASN A 156 2.41 -2.07 11.75
C ASN A 156 1.82 -0.79 11.15
N ASN A 157 2.68 0.17 10.80
CA ASN A 157 2.27 1.46 10.26
C ASN A 157 1.85 1.43 8.76
N ASP A 158 1.92 0.27 8.10
CA ASP A 158 1.46 0.11 6.71
C ASP A 158 -0.03 0.41 6.57
N SER A 159 -0.85 0.00 7.55
CA SER A 159 -2.30 0.19 7.51
C SER A 159 -2.70 1.67 7.40
N LEU A 160 -2.08 2.55 8.19
CA LEU A 160 -2.34 3.99 8.15
C LEU A 160 -1.69 4.63 6.92
N SER A 161 -0.48 4.21 6.56
CA SER A 161 0.22 4.71 5.37
C SER A 161 -0.57 4.47 4.09
N GLU A 162 -1.06 3.22 3.86
CA GLU A 162 -1.91 2.91 2.71
C GLU A 162 -3.22 3.72 2.71
N ALA A 163 -3.85 3.92 3.88
CA ALA A 163 -5.08 4.70 3.99
C ALA A 163 -4.85 6.16 3.59
N LEU A 164 -3.78 6.78 4.08
CA LEU A 164 -3.44 8.16 3.76
C LEU A 164 -3.03 8.34 2.31
N ILE A 165 -2.23 7.42 1.74
CA ILE A 165 -1.88 7.43 0.30
C ILE A 165 -3.16 7.32 -0.55
N ALA A 166 -4.06 6.40 -0.23
CA ALA A 166 -5.32 6.25 -0.96
C ALA A 166 -6.21 7.49 -0.87
N LEU A 167 -6.23 8.17 0.30
CA LEU A 167 -6.95 9.43 0.47
C LEU A 167 -6.32 10.56 -0.34
N VAL A 168 -4.98 10.68 -0.36
CA VAL A 168 -4.28 11.66 -1.21
C VAL A 168 -4.60 11.40 -2.68
N VAL A 169 -4.57 10.15 -3.15
CA VAL A 169 -4.96 9.81 -4.53
C VAL A 169 -6.40 10.22 -4.81
N LEU A 170 -7.34 9.93 -3.92
CA LEU A 170 -8.75 10.36 -4.05
C LEU A 170 -8.87 11.88 -4.17
N LEU A 171 -8.16 12.65 -3.33
CA LEU A 171 -8.18 14.11 -3.36
C LEU A 171 -7.55 14.66 -4.65
N CYS A 172 -6.44 14.08 -5.11
CA CYS A 172 -5.81 14.43 -6.39
C CYS A 172 -6.75 14.17 -7.58
N VAL A 173 -7.40 13.01 -7.61
CA VAL A 173 -8.37 12.66 -8.67
C VAL A 173 -9.56 13.65 -8.63
N ARG A 174 -10.10 13.95 -7.45
CA ARG A 174 -11.15 14.98 -7.30
C ARG A 174 -10.69 16.34 -7.82
N LEU A 175 -9.47 16.76 -7.52
CA LEU A 175 -8.91 18.01 -8.00
C LEU A 175 -8.83 18.05 -9.53
N ILE A 176 -8.34 16.99 -10.18
CA ILE A 176 -8.24 16.87 -11.64
C ILE A 176 -9.63 16.92 -12.29
N LEU A 177 -10.61 16.20 -11.74
CA LEU A 177 -11.98 16.19 -12.25
C LEU A 177 -12.69 17.52 -12.07
N TYR A 178 -12.49 18.15 -10.90
CA TYR A 178 -13.10 19.44 -10.57
C TYR A 178 -12.58 20.56 -11.47
N SER A 179 -11.26 20.65 -11.68
CA SER A 179 -10.64 21.70 -12.51
C SER A 179 -11.13 21.73 -13.96
N LYS A 180 -11.69 20.63 -14.45
CA LYS A 180 -12.19 20.51 -15.83
C LYS A 180 -13.68 20.81 -16.00
N ASN A 181 -14.43 20.90 -14.90
CA ASN A 181 -15.87 21.18 -14.94
C ASN A 181 -16.22 22.66 -14.66
N LEU A 182 -15.20 23.51 -14.55
CA LEU A 182 -15.38 24.90 -14.13
C LEU A 182 -15.48 25.88 -15.32
N ASP A 183 -16.73 26.14 -15.76
CA ASP A 183 -17.05 27.28 -16.61
C ASP A 183 -17.56 28.53 -15.83
N THR A 184 -17.68 28.48 -14.49
CA THR A 184 -18.19 29.57 -13.66
C THR A 184 -17.24 29.95 -12.51
N LYS A 185 -16.76 31.19 -12.50
CA LYS A 185 -15.66 31.70 -11.65
C LYS A 185 -15.90 31.76 -10.13
N ASP A 186 -17.11 31.97 -9.64
CA ASP A 186 -17.30 32.34 -8.22
C ASP A 186 -17.51 31.18 -7.24
N SER A 187 -18.13 30.11 -7.65
CA SER A 187 -18.31 28.90 -6.79
C SER A 187 -17.05 28.03 -6.72
N ALA A 188 -16.22 28.16 -7.74
CA ALA A 188 -14.97 27.44 -7.93
C ALA A 188 -13.92 27.74 -6.87
N THR A 189 -13.79 28.99 -6.45
CA THR A 189 -12.68 29.45 -5.62
C THR A 189 -12.74 28.86 -4.20
N LYS A 190 -13.94 28.82 -3.58
CA LYS A 190 -14.06 28.33 -2.18
C LYS A 190 -13.89 26.83 -2.02
N THR A 191 -14.51 26.04 -2.90
CA THR A 191 -14.40 24.58 -2.84
C THR A 191 -12.98 24.08 -3.18
N SER A 192 -12.29 24.84 -4.05
CA SER A 192 -10.89 24.58 -4.43
C SER A 192 -9.93 24.76 -3.24
N VAL A 193 -10.09 25.82 -2.43
CA VAL A 193 -9.18 26.10 -1.30
C VAL A 193 -9.27 25.02 -0.21
N SER A 194 -10.46 24.60 0.18
CA SER A 194 -10.62 23.54 1.17
C SER A 194 -10.03 22.20 0.72
N LEU A 195 -10.17 21.88 -0.57
CA LEU A 195 -9.56 20.67 -1.16
C LEU A 195 -8.02 20.76 -1.15
N LEU A 196 -7.44 21.92 -1.45
CA LEU A 196 -5.99 22.14 -1.42
C LEU A 196 -5.43 22.05 0.01
N ILE A 197 -6.13 22.64 0.98
CA ILE A 197 -5.76 22.53 2.40
C ILE A 197 -5.84 21.07 2.85
N ALA A 198 -6.94 20.38 2.55
CA ALA A 198 -7.09 18.96 2.89
C ALA A 198 -5.96 18.11 2.27
N LEU A 199 -5.60 18.38 1.01
CA LEU A 199 -4.51 17.70 0.32
C LEU A 199 -3.17 17.91 1.02
N GLY A 200 -2.84 19.14 1.42
CA GLY A 200 -1.62 19.47 2.16
C GLY A 200 -1.59 18.80 3.55
N VAL A 201 -2.70 18.90 4.29
CA VAL A 201 -2.82 18.32 5.64
C VAL A 201 -2.69 16.80 5.60
N VAL A 202 -3.48 16.12 4.75
CA VAL A 202 -3.46 14.64 4.65
C VAL A 202 -2.08 14.14 4.21
N SER A 203 -1.42 14.87 3.31
CA SER A 203 -0.07 14.52 2.88
C SER A 203 0.94 14.69 4.01
N GLY A 204 0.85 15.78 4.78
CA GLY A 204 1.70 15.98 5.95
C GLY A 204 1.51 14.89 7.03
N LEU A 205 0.28 14.45 7.26
CA LEU A 205 -0.01 13.29 8.11
C LEU A 205 0.62 12.00 7.55
N GLY A 206 0.65 11.84 6.22
CA GLY A 206 1.36 10.75 5.56
C GLY A 206 2.87 10.78 5.86
N LEU A 207 3.51 11.96 5.76
CA LEU A 207 4.92 12.14 6.09
C LEU A 207 5.25 11.81 7.56
N LEU A 208 4.28 11.99 8.46
CA LEU A 208 4.38 11.62 9.88
C LEU A 208 4.03 10.14 10.16
N THR A 209 3.80 9.33 9.10
CA THR A 209 3.40 7.92 9.27
C THR A 209 4.49 6.96 8.81
N LYS A 210 5.01 7.12 7.60
CA LYS A 210 5.99 6.18 7.02
C LYS A 210 6.73 6.80 5.83
N ALA A 211 8.00 6.40 5.63
CA ALA A 211 8.81 6.87 4.51
C ALA A 211 8.17 6.64 3.13
N GLN A 212 7.42 5.55 2.93
CA GLN A 212 6.71 5.27 1.67
C GLN A 212 5.69 6.36 1.29
N ALA A 213 5.12 7.07 2.28
CA ALA A 213 4.17 8.15 2.03
C ALA A 213 4.82 9.38 1.36
N TYR A 214 6.16 9.48 1.34
CA TYR A 214 6.87 10.56 0.63
C TYR A 214 6.63 10.52 -0.88
N LEU A 215 6.21 9.38 -1.43
CA LEU A 215 5.78 9.25 -2.83
C LEU A 215 4.59 10.16 -3.19
N VAL A 216 3.80 10.59 -2.20
CA VAL A 216 2.68 11.50 -2.45
C VAL A 216 3.13 12.92 -2.83
N LEU A 217 4.32 13.37 -2.42
CA LEU A 217 4.78 14.73 -2.72
C LEU A 217 4.93 15.00 -4.23
N PRO A 218 5.71 14.21 -5.00
CA PRO A 218 5.75 14.37 -6.45
C PRO A 218 4.38 14.12 -7.10
N LEU A 219 3.58 13.20 -6.56
CA LEU A 219 2.23 12.92 -7.06
C LEU A 219 1.32 14.15 -6.98
N ILE A 220 1.35 14.88 -5.85
CA ILE A 220 0.58 16.10 -5.65
C ILE A 220 1.00 17.19 -6.64
N VAL A 221 2.32 17.38 -6.82
CA VAL A 221 2.85 18.35 -7.78
C VAL A 221 2.33 18.04 -9.18
N ILE A 222 2.34 16.77 -9.61
CA ILE A 222 1.80 16.33 -10.89
C ILE A 222 0.29 16.63 -10.97
N ALA A 223 -0.48 16.29 -9.92
CA ALA A 223 -1.92 16.54 -9.90
C ALA A 223 -2.28 18.03 -9.98
N LEU A 224 -1.56 18.89 -9.25
CA LEU A 224 -1.71 20.34 -9.25
C LEU A 224 -1.35 20.95 -10.62
N TRP A 225 -0.29 20.43 -11.24
CA TRP A 225 0.09 20.81 -12.60
C TRP A 225 -0.99 20.44 -13.63
N MET A 226 -1.52 19.21 -13.55
CA MET A 226 -2.62 18.73 -14.41
C MET A 226 -3.91 19.54 -14.20
N ALA A 227 -4.16 19.97 -12.96
CA ALA A 227 -5.30 20.82 -12.59
C ALA A 227 -5.08 22.31 -12.87
N ARG A 228 -3.89 22.71 -13.37
CA ARG A 228 -3.51 24.10 -13.70
C ARG A 228 -3.59 25.08 -12.50
N THR A 229 -3.41 24.60 -11.28
CA THR A 229 -3.44 25.39 -10.04
C THR A 229 -2.03 25.83 -9.64
N ARG A 230 -1.41 26.75 -10.42
CA ARG A 230 0.03 27.10 -10.35
C ARG A 230 0.51 27.53 -8.96
N ILE A 231 -0.23 28.38 -8.26
CA ILE A 231 0.16 28.87 -6.93
C ILE A 231 0.17 27.74 -5.90
N ALA A 232 -0.75 26.78 -6.03
CA ALA A 232 -0.87 25.65 -5.12
C ALA A 232 0.29 24.64 -5.27
N ILE A 233 1.02 24.64 -6.40
CA ILE A 233 2.18 23.73 -6.64
C ILE A 233 3.26 23.89 -5.56
N ILE A 234 3.43 25.10 -5.02
CA ILE A 234 4.36 25.35 -3.92
C ILE A 234 3.64 25.26 -2.58
N GLY A 235 2.45 25.87 -2.46
CA GLY A 235 1.76 26.00 -1.17
C GLY A 235 1.30 24.67 -0.57
N VAL A 236 0.83 23.73 -1.38
CA VAL A 236 0.35 22.42 -0.87
C VAL A 236 1.49 21.53 -0.37
N PRO A 237 2.58 21.31 -1.14
CA PRO A 237 3.74 20.60 -0.62
C PRO A 237 4.40 21.31 0.58
N ALA A 238 4.47 22.64 0.58
CA ALA A 238 5.01 23.42 1.71
C ALA A 238 4.19 23.19 2.99
N LEU A 239 2.85 23.17 2.90
CA LEU A 239 2.00 22.82 4.04
C LEU A 239 2.25 21.39 4.55
N ALA A 240 2.38 20.42 3.64
CA ALA A 240 2.70 19.04 4.02
C ALA A 240 4.06 18.95 4.72
N MET A 241 5.09 19.61 4.17
CA MET A 241 6.42 19.65 4.78
C MET A 241 6.43 20.36 6.13
N LEU A 242 5.66 21.44 6.28
CA LEU A 242 5.54 22.16 7.55
C LEU A 242 4.97 21.24 8.67
N ILE A 243 4.03 20.36 8.33
CA ILE A 243 3.48 19.37 9.26
C ILE A 243 4.53 18.31 9.64
N GLY A 244 5.35 17.86 8.66
CA GLY A 244 6.44 16.91 8.90
C GLY A 244 7.64 17.49 9.64
N LEU A 245 7.82 18.82 9.57
CA LEU A 245 9.02 19.52 10.04
C LEU A 245 9.40 19.25 11.50
N PRO A 246 8.48 19.24 12.49
CA PRO A 246 8.85 18.97 13.88
C PRO A 246 9.54 17.62 14.07
N TRP A 247 9.09 16.59 13.37
CA TRP A 247 9.71 15.26 13.42
C TRP A 247 11.09 15.24 12.78
N TRP A 248 11.26 15.91 11.64
CA TRP A 248 12.55 16.01 10.97
C TRP A 248 13.58 16.76 11.80
N LEU A 249 13.18 17.89 12.43
CA LEU A 249 14.08 18.65 13.31
C LEU A 249 14.48 17.83 14.54
N ARG A 250 13.55 17.04 15.12
CA ARG A 250 13.88 16.11 16.18
C ARG A 250 14.96 15.11 15.72
N ASN A 251 14.77 14.46 14.58
CA ASN A 251 15.70 13.46 14.08
C ASN A 251 17.07 14.05 13.77
N ILE A 252 17.12 15.22 13.15
CA ILE A 252 18.38 15.95 12.92
C ILE A 252 19.09 16.24 14.26
N GLY A 253 18.36 16.65 15.28
CA GLY A 253 18.90 16.91 16.61
C GLY A 253 19.43 15.65 17.31
N LEU A 254 18.79 14.50 17.11
CA LEU A 254 19.16 13.22 17.74
C LEU A 254 20.25 12.47 16.99
N TYR A 255 20.12 12.37 15.67
CA TYR A 255 20.99 11.51 14.84
C TYR A 255 22.08 12.30 14.13
N GLY A 256 21.97 13.64 14.10
CA GLY A 256 22.94 14.55 13.52
C GLY A 256 22.91 14.62 11.99
N GLY A 257 23.71 15.52 11.45
CA GLY A 257 23.90 15.68 10.01
C GLY A 257 22.61 16.03 9.26
N THR A 258 22.31 15.28 8.20
CA THR A 258 21.12 15.44 7.35
C THR A 258 20.13 14.30 7.52
N ASP A 259 20.25 13.50 8.58
CA ASP A 259 19.42 12.30 8.78
C ASP A 259 18.02 12.62 9.34
N PHE A 260 17.28 13.46 8.61
CA PHE A 260 15.94 13.90 9.02
C PHE A 260 14.89 12.77 9.05
N LEU A 261 15.13 11.64 8.37
CA LEU A 261 14.28 10.46 8.40
C LEU A 261 14.76 9.37 9.38
N GLY A 262 15.97 9.49 9.93
CA GLY A 262 16.58 8.44 10.75
C GLY A 262 17.04 7.21 9.96
N LEU A 263 17.06 7.30 8.61
CA LEU A 263 17.42 6.16 7.75
C LEU A 263 18.91 5.85 7.76
N GLN A 264 19.77 6.86 7.87
CA GLN A 264 21.22 6.62 7.98
C GLN A 264 21.55 5.97 9.32
N ARG A 265 20.90 6.42 10.39
CA ARG A 265 20.99 5.78 11.71
C ARG A 265 20.49 4.35 11.68
N HIS A 266 19.33 4.10 11.07
CA HIS A 266 18.77 2.76 10.89
C HIS A 266 19.74 1.84 10.13
N ASP A 267 20.28 2.28 9.00
CA ASP A 267 21.23 1.49 8.19
C ASP A 267 22.48 1.07 8.99
N VAL A 268 22.91 1.91 9.94
CA VAL A 268 24.02 1.59 10.85
C VAL A 268 23.60 0.60 11.93
N VAL A 269 22.39 0.75 12.49
CA VAL A 269 21.87 -0.11 13.58
C VAL A 269 21.62 -1.52 13.08
N VAL A 270 20.97 -1.69 11.93
CA VAL A 270 20.69 -3.02 11.35
C VAL A 270 21.91 -3.67 10.70
N ALA A 271 23.09 -3.47 11.30
CA ALA A 271 24.33 -4.04 10.81
C ALA A 271 24.25 -5.57 10.68
N GLY A 272 24.82 -6.11 9.61
CA GLY A 272 24.79 -7.54 9.30
C GLY A 272 23.66 -7.98 8.37
N GLN A 273 22.72 -7.09 7.99
CA GLN A 273 21.82 -7.37 6.89
C GLN A 273 22.59 -7.59 5.58
N LEU A 274 22.14 -8.60 4.81
CA LEU A 274 22.75 -8.92 3.52
C LEU A 274 22.55 -7.75 2.54
N THR A 275 23.67 -7.22 2.03
CA THR A 275 23.64 -6.15 1.03
C THR A 275 23.59 -6.73 -0.39
N SER A 276 22.99 -5.97 -1.31
CA SER A 276 22.91 -6.38 -2.72
C SER A 276 24.28 -6.54 -3.39
N PRO A 277 25.28 -5.67 -3.17
CA PRO A 277 26.63 -5.91 -3.67
C PRO A 277 27.25 -7.23 -3.16
N GLN A 278 27.06 -7.58 -1.88
CA GLN A 278 27.54 -8.84 -1.31
C GLN A 278 26.87 -10.06 -1.97
N LEU A 279 25.54 -10.02 -2.16
CA LEU A 279 24.84 -11.11 -2.83
C LEU A 279 25.26 -11.23 -4.29
N ILE A 280 25.37 -10.12 -5.04
CA ILE A 280 25.83 -10.12 -6.43
C ILE A 280 27.24 -10.71 -6.54
N ALA A 281 28.14 -10.32 -5.63
CA ALA A 281 29.51 -10.88 -5.60
C ALA A 281 29.51 -12.39 -5.33
N LYS A 282 28.57 -12.90 -4.53
CA LYS A 282 28.47 -14.32 -4.16
C LYS A 282 27.84 -15.18 -5.26
N VAL A 283 26.75 -14.72 -5.89
CA VAL A 283 25.93 -15.56 -6.79
C VAL A 283 25.94 -15.07 -8.25
N GLY A 284 26.47 -13.88 -8.53
CA GLY A 284 26.45 -13.23 -9.83
C GLY A 284 25.14 -12.49 -10.13
N LEU A 285 25.20 -11.50 -11.03
CA LEU A 285 24.09 -10.61 -11.38
C LEU A 285 22.86 -11.38 -11.92
N GLY A 286 23.08 -12.41 -12.74
CA GLY A 286 21.98 -13.19 -13.33
C GLY A 286 21.15 -13.95 -12.28
N ALA A 287 21.81 -14.56 -11.29
CA ALA A 287 21.15 -15.24 -10.18
C ALA A 287 20.44 -14.21 -9.27
N TYR A 288 21.10 -13.08 -8.96
CA TYR A 288 20.51 -11.99 -8.21
C TYR A 288 19.21 -11.47 -8.86
N LEU A 289 19.21 -11.17 -10.16
CA LEU A 289 18.01 -10.70 -10.85
C LEU A 289 16.88 -11.74 -10.88
N ARG A 290 17.23 -13.02 -11.05
CA ARG A 290 16.25 -14.11 -10.96
C ARG A 290 15.59 -14.15 -9.58
N GLU A 291 16.40 -14.10 -8.52
CA GLU A 291 15.91 -14.11 -7.14
C GLU A 291 15.09 -12.87 -6.82
N LEU A 292 15.54 -11.68 -7.25
CA LEU A 292 14.78 -10.44 -7.14
C LEU A 292 13.39 -10.59 -7.75
N LEU A 293 13.28 -11.00 -9.02
CA LEU A 293 12.00 -11.13 -9.72
C LEU A 293 11.10 -12.22 -9.11
N GLN A 294 11.68 -13.38 -8.81
CA GLN A 294 10.94 -14.50 -8.24
C GLN A 294 10.40 -14.17 -6.86
N THR A 295 11.24 -13.69 -5.96
CA THR A 295 10.85 -13.38 -4.58
C THR A 295 9.90 -12.18 -4.53
N THR A 296 10.11 -11.15 -5.36
CA THR A 296 9.18 -10.03 -5.46
C THR A 296 7.80 -10.50 -5.92
N PHE A 297 7.74 -11.34 -6.96
CA PHE A 297 6.46 -11.89 -7.43
C PHE A 297 5.79 -12.76 -6.36
N GLN A 298 6.54 -13.68 -5.75
CA GLN A 298 6.01 -14.59 -4.73
C GLN A 298 5.48 -13.81 -3.52
N SER A 299 6.27 -12.88 -2.99
CA SER A 299 5.88 -12.10 -1.82
C SER A 299 4.88 -10.98 -2.12
N PHE A 300 4.68 -10.61 -3.39
CA PHE A 300 3.55 -9.74 -3.77
C PHE A 300 2.22 -10.48 -3.54
N TRP A 301 2.14 -11.76 -3.94
CA TRP A 301 0.94 -12.56 -3.80
C TRP A 301 0.80 -13.18 -2.40
N GLY A 302 1.89 -13.74 -1.86
CA GLY A 302 1.89 -14.35 -0.53
C GLY A 302 3.17 -15.12 -0.24
N GLN A 303 3.96 -14.62 0.70
CA GLN A 303 5.10 -15.29 1.29
C GLN A 303 5.17 -14.83 2.75
N PHE A 304 4.76 -15.70 3.67
CA PHE A 304 4.39 -15.34 5.04
C PHE A 304 5.52 -15.62 6.03
N GLY A 305 5.30 -15.33 7.32
CA GLY A 305 6.21 -15.70 8.40
C GLY A 305 7.64 -15.21 8.17
N TRP A 306 7.86 -13.91 8.04
CA TRP A 306 9.18 -13.34 7.74
C TRP A 306 9.78 -13.89 6.43
N MET A 307 8.97 -14.10 5.42
CA MET A 307 9.33 -14.64 4.11
C MET A 307 9.71 -16.13 4.11
N SER A 308 9.54 -16.85 5.22
CA SER A 308 9.92 -18.25 5.36
C SER A 308 8.85 -19.24 4.89
N ILE A 309 7.59 -18.80 4.74
CA ILE A 309 6.43 -19.65 4.41
C ILE A 309 5.91 -19.28 3.02
N PRO A 310 6.44 -19.89 1.94
CA PRO A 310 5.92 -19.68 0.59
C PRO A 310 4.60 -20.42 0.37
N ILE A 311 3.84 -20.01 -0.63
CA ILE A 311 2.69 -20.75 -1.15
C ILE A 311 3.19 -21.92 -2.03
N ASP A 312 2.35 -22.94 -2.23
CA ASP A 312 2.69 -24.06 -3.14
C ASP A 312 3.05 -23.55 -4.55
N ARG A 313 4.09 -24.16 -5.15
CA ARG A 313 4.61 -23.76 -6.47
C ARG A 313 3.54 -23.76 -7.57
N ARG A 314 2.58 -24.70 -7.52
CA ARG A 314 1.50 -24.80 -8.52
C ARG A 314 0.57 -23.58 -8.45
N LEU A 315 0.30 -23.10 -7.23
CA LEU A 315 -0.50 -21.89 -7.02
C LEU A 315 0.23 -20.65 -7.52
N TYR A 316 1.55 -20.53 -7.30
CA TYR A 316 2.32 -19.44 -7.92
C TYR A 316 2.29 -19.47 -9.44
N ILE A 317 2.31 -20.65 -10.08
CA ILE A 317 2.17 -20.76 -11.54
C ILE A 317 0.80 -20.26 -12.01
N LEU A 318 -0.29 -20.61 -11.30
CA LEU A 318 -1.63 -20.11 -11.61
C LEU A 318 -1.74 -18.59 -11.43
N LEU A 319 -1.17 -18.05 -10.34
CA LEU A 319 -1.12 -16.61 -10.09
C LEU A 319 -0.28 -15.87 -11.15
N LEU A 320 0.82 -16.47 -11.61
CA LEU A 320 1.64 -15.93 -12.69
C LEU A 320 0.86 -15.90 -14.01
N ALA A 321 0.19 -17.00 -14.36
CA ALA A 321 -0.65 -17.06 -15.55
C ALA A 321 -1.78 -16.02 -15.51
N PHE A 322 -2.44 -15.86 -14.36
CA PHE A 322 -3.47 -14.84 -14.14
C PHE A 322 -2.88 -13.42 -14.30
N THR A 323 -1.70 -13.16 -13.73
CA THR A 323 -1.02 -11.85 -13.82
C THR A 323 -0.64 -11.52 -15.25
N LEU A 324 0.01 -12.47 -15.96
CA LEU A 324 0.43 -12.27 -17.35
C LEU A 324 -0.78 -12.09 -18.30
N LEU A 325 -1.82 -12.91 -18.12
CA LEU A 325 -3.07 -12.75 -18.87
C LEU A 325 -3.67 -11.36 -18.66
N SER A 326 -3.78 -10.93 -17.40
CA SER A 326 -4.33 -9.61 -17.06
C SER A 326 -3.49 -8.47 -17.65
N ALA A 327 -2.16 -8.60 -17.64
CA ALA A 327 -1.25 -7.63 -18.25
C ALA A 327 -1.44 -7.55 -19.78
N VAL A 328 -1.55 -8.70 -20.46
CA VAL A 328 -1.83 -8.76 -21.90
C VAL A 328 -3.19 -8.14 -22.23
N LEU A 329 -4.23 -8.48 -21.47
CA LEU A 329 -5.57 -7.91 -21.64
C LEU A 329 -5.57 -6.38 -21.42
N PHE A 330 -4.81 -5.89 -20.44
CA PHE A 330 -4.63 -4.46 -20.21
C PHE A 330 -3.93 -3.78 -21.38
N MET A 331 -2.88 -4.38 -21.94
CA MET A 331 -2.18 -3.85 -23.10
C MET A 331 -3.12 -3.77 -24.33
N VAL A 332 -3.94 -4.81 -24.55
CA VAL A 332 -4.96 -4.79 -25.61
C VAL A 332 -5.97 -3.67 -25.38
N TRP A 333 -6.48 -3.53 -24.15
CA TRP A 333 -7.38 -2.44 -23.77
C TRP A 333 -6.73 -1.07 -24.02
N TRP A 334 -5.47 -0.89 -23.59
CA TRP A 334 -4.72 0.36 -23.72
C TRP A 334 -4.53 0.77 -25.18
N VAL A 335 -4.13 -0.17 -26.04
CA VAL A 335 -3.98 0.05 -27.49
C VAL A 335 -5.33 0.40 -28.13
N ALA A 336 -6.39 -0.33 -27.78
CA ALA A 336 -7.74 -0.07 -28.28
C ALA A 336 -8.26 1.31 -27.83
N ALA A 337 -7.99 1.72 -26.59
CA ALA A 337 -8.38 3.03 -26.07
C ALA A 337 -7.65 4.20 -26.78
N ARG A 338 -6.39 3.99 -27.24
CA ARG A 338 -5.60 4.99 -27.97
C ARG A 338 -5.93 5.09 -29.47
N ARG A 339 -6.14 3.97 -30.18
CA ARG A 339 -6.39 3.97 -31.64
C ARG A 339 -7.64 4.75 -32.03
N ARG A 340 -8.58 4.95 -31.13
CA ARG A 340 -9.83 5.68 -31.36
C ARG A 340 -9.70 7.20 -31.44
N THR A 341 -8.50 7.74 -31.30
CA THR A 341 -8.27 9.18 -31.49
C THR A 341 -8.16 9.56 -32.98
N THR A 342 -8.05 8.59 -33.90
CA THR A 342 -7.74 8.83 -35.32
C THR A 342 -8.80 8.37 -36.33
N ASP A 343 -9.75 7.49 -35.94
CA ASP A 343 -10.76 6.96 -36.89
C ASP A 343 -12.21 7.29 -36.45
N ASP A 344 -12.98 7.88 -37.34
CA ASP A 344 -14.39 8.30 -37.15
C ASP A 344 -15.42 7.16 -37.04
N LYS A 345 -15.02 5.91 -37.03
CA LYS A 345 -15.96 4.79 -36.85
C LYS A 345 -16.02 4.32 -35.42
N PRO A 346 -17.17 4.48 -34.72
CA PRO A 346 -17.31 4.01 -33.36
C PRO A 346 -17.37 2.49 -33.30
N LEU A 347 -16.31 1.85 -32.80
CA LEU A 347 -16.43 0.47 -32.33
C LEU A 347 -17.23 0.48 -31.02
N PRO A 348 -18.28 -0.36 -30.84
CA PRO A 348 -19.26 -0.20 -29.78
C PRO A 348 -18.76 -0.51 -28.36
N ILE A 349 -17.52 -0.88 -28.15
CA ILE A 349 -17.13 -1.67 -26.97
C ILE A 349 -16.20 -0.95 -25.97
N VAL A 350 -15.44 0.10 -26.35
CA VAL A 350 -14.61 0.87 -25.42
C VAL A 350 -14.95 2.36 -25.56
N GLN A 351 -15.46 2.97 -24.48
CA GLN A 351 -15.71 4.41 -24.45
C GLN A 351 -14.37 5.16 -24.53
N ARG A 352 -14.34 6.23 -25.32
CA ARG A 352 -13.20 7.17 -25.36
C ARG A 352 -12.96 7.73 -23.97
N LEU A 353 -11.72 7.60 -23.49
CA LEU A 353 -11.34 8.21 -22.21
C LEU A 353 -11.49 9.73 -22.28
N SER A 354 -12.16 10.31 -21.34
CA SER A 354 -12.13 11.76 -21.16
C SER A 354 -10.71 12.22 -20.78
N SER A 355 -10.40 13.48 -21.04
CA SER A 355 -9.09 14.03 -20.65
C SER A 355 -8.85 13.92 -19.12
N ALA A 356 -9.90 13.97 -18.31
CA ALA A 356 -9.82 13.81 -16.86
C ALA A 356 -9.53 12.35 -16.46
N GLN A 357 -10.15 11.39 -17.12
CA GLN A 357 -9.84 9.97 -16.93
C GLN A 357 -8.40 9.66 -17.33
N SER A 358 -7.95 10.17 -18.50
CA SER A 358 -6.57 10.00 -18.96
C SER A 358 -5.57 10.58 -17.96
N ASN A 359 -5.80 11.80 -17.45
CA ASN A 359 -4.95 12.42 -16.43
C ASN A 359 -4.93 11.60 -15.13
N SER A 360 -6.08 11.09 -14.68
CA SER A 360 -6.17 10.25 -13.48
C SER A 360 -5.41 8.93 -13.64
N LEU A 361 -5.50 8.29 -14.80
CA LEU A 361 -4.72 7.08 -15.11
C LEU A 361 -3.23 7.38 -15.19
N THR A 362 -2.84 8.51 -15.78
CA THR A 362 -1.43 8.97 -15.80
C THR A 362 -0.92 9.21 -14.38
N LEU A 363 -1.72 9.82 -13.52
CA LEU A 363 -1.37 10.03 -12.11
C LEU A 363 -1.09 8.70 -11.39
N LEU A 364 -1.97 7.70 -11.55
CA LEU A 364 -1.78 6.36 -10.98
C LEU A 364 -0.57 5.64 -11.58
N ALA A 365 -0.31 5.81 -12.88
CA ALA A 365 0.90 5.27 -13.52
C ALA A 365 2.18 5.92 -12.97
N CYS A 366 2.17 7.25 -12.72
CA CYS A 366 3.28 7.95 -12.08
C CYS A 366 3.53 7.44 -10.64
N LEU A 367 2.46 7.19 -9.85
CA LEU A 367 2.59 6.59 -8.53
C LEU A 367 3.20 5.18 -8.60
N THR A 368 2.75 4.37 -9.56
CA THR A 368 3.28 3.02 -9.76
C THR A 368 4.75 3.06 -10.17
N LEU A 369 5.11 3.94 -11.11
CA LEU A 369 6.50 4.14 -11.49
C LEU A 369 7.36 4.61 -10.30
N GLY A 370 6.87 5.57 -9.51
CA GLY A 370 7.54 6.04 -8.30
C GLY A 370 7.76 4.92 -7.27
N ALA A 371 6.77 4.07 -7.03
CA ALA A 371 6.89 2.92 -6.13
C ALA A 371 7.92 1.90 -6.65
N VAL A 372 7.91 1.61 -7.96
CA VAL A 372 8.91 0.71 -8.60
C VAL A 372 10.31 1.30 -8.49
N LEU A 373 10.49 2.59 -8.76
CA LEU A 373 11.80 3.25 -8.66
C LEU A 373 12.31 3.25 -7.22
N ALA A 374 11.45 3.52 -6.23
CA ALA A 374 11.81 3.45 -4.82
C ALA A 374 12.19 2.03 -4.40
N PHE A 375 11.44 1.02 -4.85
CA PHE A 375 11.75 -0.39 -4.64
C PHE A 375 13.09 -0.79 -5.24
N VAL A 376 13.35 -0.42 -6.50
CA VAL A 376 14.63 -0.69 -7.17
C VAL A 376 15.77 0.02 -6.44
N TRP A 377 15.60 1.30 -6.10
CA TRP A 377 16.62 2.06 -5.35
C TRP A 377 16.95 1.40 -4.02
N TYR A 378 15.96 0.98 -3.23
CA TYR A 378 16.19 0.30 -1.96
C TYR A 378 16.95 -1.01 -2.14
N ASN A 379 16.61 -1.77 -3.19
CA ASN A 379 17.28 -3.01 -3.56
C ASN A 379 18.67 -2.81 -4.24
N THR A 380 19.13 -1.60 -4.47
CA THR A 380 20.57 -1.37 -4.79
C THR A 380 21.44 -1.42 -3.54
N LYS A 381 20.86 -1.21 -2.35
CA LYS A 381 21.59 -1.22 -1.07
C LYS A 381 21.45 -2.58 -0.36
N PHE A 382 20.23 -2.98 -0.05
CA PHE A 382 19.91 -4.16 0.74
C PHE A 382 19.12 -5.18 -0.07
N VAL A 383 19.24 -6.46 0.29
CA VAL A 383 18.44 -7.53 -0.28
C VAL A 383 17.06 -7.53 0.38
N GLN A 384 16.14 -6.75 -0.21
CA GLN A 384 14.77 -6.57 0.28
C GLN A 384 13.75 -6.83 -0.83
N PHE A 385 13.75 -8.05 -1.36
CA PHE A 385 12.94 -8.46 -2.51
C PHE A 385 11.44 -8.61 -2.20
N GLN A 386 10.92 -7.82 -1.26
CA GLN A 386 9.55 -7.94 -0.77
C GLN A 386 8.57 -7.20 -1.69
N GLY A 387 7.65 -7.93 -2.31
CA GLY A 387 6.63 -7.37 -3.20
C GLY A 387 5.66 -6.39 -2.52
N ARG A 388 5.54 -6.43 -1.17
CA ARG A 388 4.73 -5.46 -0.40
C ARG A 388 5.19 -4.01 -0.56
N TYR A 389 6.45 -3.76 -0.91
CA TYR A 389 6.95 -2.41 -1.17
C TYR A 389 6.31 -1.74 -2.40
N LEU A 390 5.60 -2.50 -3.24
CA LEU A 390 4.80 -1.98 -4.35
C LEU A 390 3.38 -1.57 -3.95
N TYR A 391 2.92 -1.85 -2.71
CA TYR A 391 1.55 -1.58 -2.27
C TYR A 391 1.15 -0.09 -2.20
N PRO A 392 2.06 0.89 -2.03
CA PRO A 392 1.68 2.28 -2.25
C PRO A 392 0.99 2.54 -3.59
N SER A 393 1.28 1.72 -4.61
CA SER A 393 0.67 1.80 -5.94
C SER A 393 -0.41 0.74 -6.21
N LEU A 394 -0.85 -0.01 -5.20
CA LEU A 394 -1.75 -1.16 -5.38
C LEU A 394 -3.08 -0.77 -6.05
N MET A 395 -3.59 0.45 -5.80
CA MET A 395 -4.78 0.97 -6.50
C MET A 395 -4.57 1.03 -8.03
N GLY A 396 -3.41 1.51 -8.49
CA GLY A 396 -3.05 1.55 -9.91
C GLY A 396 -2.94 0.15 -10.51
N ILE A 397 -2.28 -0.77 -9.78
CA ILE A 397 -2.15 -2.17 -10.19
C ILE A 397 -3.53 -2.84 -10.28
N ALA A 398 -4.38 -2.70 -9.26
CA ALA A 398 -5.73 -3.27 -9.24
C ALA A 398 -6.60 -2.73 -10.39
N LEU A 399 -6.46 -1.43 -10.69
CA LEU A 399 -7.17 -0.82 -11.81
C LEU A 399 -6.68 -1.33 -13.16
N MET A 400 -5.38 -1.59 -13.32
CA MET A 400 -4.82 -2.24 -14.53
C MET A 400 -5.48 -3.61 -14.76
N PHE A 401 -5.62 -4.44 -13.73
CA PHE A 401 -6.34 -5.72 -13.82
C PHE A 401 -7.80 -5.50 -14.22
N ALA A 402 -8.52 -4.60 -13.55
CA ALA A 402 -9.92 -4.31 -13.85
C ALA A 402 -10.14 -3.86 -15.29
N LEU A 403 -9.31 -2.96 -15.82
CA LEU A 403 -9.42 -2.45 -17.18
C LEU A 403 -9.08 -3.52 -18.23
N GLY A 404 -8.12 -4.40 -17.96
CA GLY A 404 -7.84 -5.54 -18.83
C GLY A 404 -9.05 -6.47 -18.96
N TRP A 405 -9.62 -6.88 -17.86
CA TRP A 405 -10.81 -7.74 -17.83
C TRP A 405 -12.06 -7.04 -18.37
N GLN A 406 -12.16 -5.70 -18.26
CA GLN A 406 -13.23 -4.93 -18.89
C GLN A 406 -13.26 -5.14 -20.41
N HIS A 407 -12.12 -5.11 -21.06
CA HIS A 407 -12.06 -5.30 -22.50
C HIS A 407 -12.43 -6.74 -22.89
N ALA A 408 -11.88 -7.72 -22.20
CA ALA A 408 -12.13 -9.14 -22.48
C ALA A 408 -13.60 -9.53 -22.31
N LEU A 409 -14.28 -8.98 -21.31
CA LEU A 409 -15.65 -9.32 -20.97
C LEU A 409 -16.69 -8.34 -21.54
N SER A 410 -16.28 -7.42 -22.39
CA SER A 410 -17.15 -6.38 -22.95
C SER A 410 -18.35 -6.92 -23.73
N ARG A 411 -18.23 -8.13 -24.27
CA ARG A 411 -19.33 -8.84 -24.99
C ARG A 411 -20.37 -9.48 -24.04
N TRP A 412 -20.04 -9.60 -22.75
CA TRP A 412 -20.89 -10.23 -21.74
C TRP A 412 -21.15 -9.28 -20.55
N PRO A 413 -21.98 -8.23 -20.74
CA PRO A 413 -22.17 -7.17 -19.75
C PRO A 413 -22.73 -7.67 -18.43
N THR A 414 -23.55 -8.72 -18.43
CA THR A 414 -24.10 -9.33 -17.20
C THR A 414 -22.98 -10.02 -16.39
N ILE A 415 -22.10 -10.81 -17.05
CA ILE A 415 -20.95 -11.44 -16.39
C ILE A 415 -20.02 -10.37 -15.86
N GLN A 416 -19.71 -9.38 -16.67
CA GLN A 416 -18.84 -8.26 -16.32
C GLN A 416 -19.34 -7.55 -15.06
N ARG A 417 -20.62 -7.23 -14.99
CA ARG A 417 -21.24 -6.53 -13.83
C ARG A 417 -21.03 -7.24 -12.51
N TRP A 418 -21.06 -8.57 -12.50
CA TRP A 418 -21.03 -9.39 -11.31
C TRP A 418 -19.68 -10.05 -11.04
N LEU A 419 -18.68 -9.88 -11.94
CA LEU A 419 -17.36 -10.53 -11.84
C LEU A 419 -16.66 -10.30 -10.50
N TRP A 420 -16.81 -9.11 -9.91
CA TRP A 420 -16.21 -8.76 -8.64
C TRP A 420 -16.64 -9.70 -7.49
N LEU A 421 -17.87 -10.22 -7.52
CA LEU A 421 -18.41 -11.07 -6.45
C LEU A 421 -17.76 -12.46 -6.43
N PRO A 422 -17.79 -13.26 -7.51
CA PRO A 422 -17.05 -14.54 -7.51
C PRO A 422 -15.56 -14.34 -7.31
N PHE A 423 -14.97 -13.27 -7.83
CA PHE A 423 -13.57 -12.93 -7.57
C PHE A 423 -13.33 -12.74 -6.06
N ALA A 424 -14.11 -11.90 -5.40
CA ALA A 424 -14.00 -11.66 -3.97
C ALA A 424 -14.17 -12.94 -3.15
N LEU A 425 -15.18 -13.76 -3.47
CA LEU A 425 -15.43 -15.02 -2.75
C LEU A 425 -14.33 -16.05 -2.95
N VAL A 426 -13.82 -16.20 -4.18
CA VAL A 426 -12.69 -17.14 -4.47
C VAL A 426 -11.44 -16.71 -3.73
N PHE A 427 -11.06 -15.44 -3.78
CA PHE A 427 -9.85 -14.95 -3.13
C PHE A 427 -10.01 -14.90 -1.60
N ALA A 428 -11.15 -14.51 -1.06
CA ALA A 428 -11.41 -14.61 0.39
C ALA A 428 -11.34 -16.06 0.90
N SER A 429 -11.86 -17.02 0.12
CA SER A 429 -11.74 -18.45 0.44
C SER A 429 -10.30 -18.92 0.32
N PHE A 430 -9.56 -18.41 -0.65
CA PHE A 430 -8.14 -18.67 -0.81
C PHE A 430 -7.33 -18.14 0.39
N ASP A 431 -7.60 -16.92 0.86
CA ASP A 431 -7.00 -16.35 2.06
C ASP A 431 -7.26 -17.23 3.29
N ALA A 432 -8.51 -17.65 3.50
CA ALA A 432 -8.85 -18.55 4.59
C ALA A 432 -8.14 -19.92 4.48
N TYR A 433 -8.04 -20.48 3.27
CA TYR A 433 -7.28 -21.69 3.00
C TYR A 433 -5.80 -21.50 3.33
N LEU A 434 -5.18 -20.42 2.87
CA LEU A 434 -3.78 -20.12 3.14
C LEU A 434 -3.52 -19.98 4.64
N LEU A 435 -4.38 -19.27 5.36
CA LEU A 435 -4.27 -19.16 6.81
C LEU A 435 -4.31 -20.54 7.48
N LEU A 436 -5.39 -21.31 7.24
CA LEU A 436 -5.69 -22.51 8.00
C LEU A 436 -4.83 -23.72 7.59
N ARG A 437 -4.42 -23.81 6.33
CA ARG A 437 -3.73 -24.99 5.78
C ARG A 437 -2.27 -24.78 5.47
N VAL A 438 -1.82 -23.54 5.30
CA VAL A 438 -0.42 -23.22 4.98
C VAL A 438 0.25 -22.55 6.16
N ILE A 439 -0.24 -21.36 6.56
CA ILE A 439 0.43 -20.52 7.55
C ILE A 439 0.43 -21.18 8.92
N LEU A 440 -0.76 -21.51 9.47
CA LEU A 440 -0.85 -22.05 10.82
C LEU A 440 -0.17 -23.43 10.95
N ARG A 441 -0.20 -24.26 9.91
CA ARG A 441 0.52 -25.54 9.94
C ARG A 441 2.04 -25.36 9.96
N ALA A 442 2.55 -24.43 9.13
CA ALA A 442 3.98 -24.17 9.10
C ALA A 442 4.51 -23.52 10.39
N MET A 443 3.66 -22.78 11.12
CA MET A 443 4.02 -22.14 12.39
C MET A 443 3.88 -23.08 13.59
N GLN A 444 3.23 -24.23 13.44
CA GLN A 444 3.10 -25.26 14.48
C GLN A 444 4.18 -26.36 14.37
N ALA A 445 4.78 -26.52 13.19
CA ALA A 445 5.87 -27.46 12.92
C ALA A 445 7.22 -26.90 13.34
#